data_fea6ec70f8f77b6346dc4d99cb950cf2
#
_entry.id   fea6ec70f8f77b6346dc4d99cb950cf2
#
_cell.length_a   1.000
_cell.length_b   1.000
_cell.length_c   1.000
_cell.angle_alpha   90.00
_cell.angle_beta   90.00
_cell.angle_gamma   90.00
#
_symmetry.space_group_name_H-M   'P 1'
#
loop_
_entity.id
_entity.type
_entity.pdbx_description
1 polymer ?
#
loop_
_entity_poly.entity_id
_entity_poly.type
_entity_poly.pdbx_seq_one_letter_code
_entity_poly.pdbx_strand_id
1 'polypeptide(L)'
;CCSVLPQPSCVELSEDSFTFDGNVSFDIDAGDEDKRILTECLASSPLGLNENGDKILKLEIGSVEGINSPEGYKIVLDENSVSITAPTGAGLFYGLQTVIQLVNEEGSVPAGTIIDEPRFAYRGLMLDVSRHFFGKEFIKKQIDAIAHFKMNRLHLHLTDAAGWRIEIKKYPRLTQFAAWRSKALWKDWWFGDRLYAEEGTPEAHGG
;
A
#
# COMPACT_ATOMS: atom_id res chain seq x y z
N CYS A 1 20.20 4.52 13.07
CA CYS A 1 19.33 3.36 12.72
C CYS A 1 18.30 3.85 11.72
N CYS A 2 18.16 3.16 10.60
CA CYS A 2 17.10 3.45 9.63
C CYS A 2 15.73 2.98 10.19
N SER A 3 14.75 3.88 10.23
CA SER A 3 13.40 3.59 10.76
C SER A 3 12.46 2.94 9.73
N VAL A 4 12.96 2.61 8.54
CA VAL A 4 12.17 2.03 7.44
C VAL A 4 11.80 0.57 7.71
N LEU A 5 10.55 0.22 7.46
CA LEU A 5 10.02 -1.14 7.56
C LEU A 5 9.38 -1.60 6.22
N PRO A 6 9.76 -2.77 5.71
CA PRO A 6 10.90 -3.62 6.11
C PRO A 6 12.23 -2.88 5.99
N GLN A 7 13.20 -3.25 6.83
CA GLN A 7 14.52 -2.64 6.78
C GLN A 7 15.20 -2.97 5.43
N PRO A 8 15.69 -1.94 4.69
CA PRO A 8 16.40 -2.16 3.43
C PRO A 8 17.69 -2.97 3.59
N SER A 9 18.07 -3.68 2.53
CA SER A 9 19.22 -4.59 2.54
C SER A 9 20.56 -3.88 2.61
N CYS A 10 20.69 -2.69 2.02
CA CYS A 10 21.89 -1.86 2.09
C CYS A 10 21.50 -0.40 2.33
N VAL A 11 22.13 0.23 3.34
CA VAL A 11 21.86 1.62 3.74
C VAL A 11 23.17 2.29 4.10
N GLU A 12 23.56 3.28 3.31
CA GLU A 12 24.73 4.12 3.51
C GLU A 12 24.29 5.58 3.58
N LEU A 13 24.12 6.12 4.78
CA LEU A 13 23.66 7.48 5.02
C LEU A 13 24.81 8.35 5.58
N SER A 14 24.79 9.63 5.23
CA SER A 14 25.72 10.66 5.72
C SER A 14 25.05 11.57 6.76
N GLU A 15 25.80 12.57 7.24
CA GLU A 15 25.28 13.63 8.12
C GLU A 15 24.52 14.73 7.36
N ASP A 16 24.75 14.82 6.03
CA ASP A 16 24.03 15.74 5.16
C ASP A 16 22.56 15.32 5.01
N SER A 17 21.72 16.24 4.59
CA SER A 17 20.29 15.96 4.45
C SER A 17 19.64 16.68 3.27
N PHE A 18 18.62 16.05 2.70
CA PHE A 18 17.66 16.64 1.78
C PHE A 18 16.40 17.03 2.55
N THR A 19 15.80 18.17 2.24
CA THR A 19 14.57 18.63 2.90
C THR A 19 13.46 18.88 1.88
N PHE A 20 12.31 18.28 2.14
CA PHE A 20 11.04 18.51 1.45
C PHE A 20 10.37 19.77 2.07
N ASP A 21 10.78 20.94 1.63
CA ASP A 21 10.39 22.24 2.19
C ASP A 21 9.31 22.96 1.37
N GLY A 22 8.62 22.23 0.48
CA GLY A 22 7.67 22.80 -0.47
C GLY A 22 8.31 23.39 -1.75
N ASN A 23 9.65 23.32 -1.88
CA ASN A 23 10.42 23.77 -3.05
C ASN A 23 11.03 22.58 -3.81
N VAL A 24 10.31 21.46 -3.87
CA VAL A 24 10.75 20.21 -4.53
C VAL A 24 9.79 19.89 -5.67
N SER A 25 10.31 19.90 -6.89
CA SER A 25 9.62 19.40 -8.09
C SER A 25 9.79 17.88 -8.20
N PHE A 26 9.03 17.27 -9.12
CA PHE A 26 9.21 15.85 -9.41
C PHE A 26 9.19 15.58 -10.92
N ASP A 27 9.92 14.55 -11.31
CA ASP A 27 9.95 14.02 -12.67
C ASP A 27 9.82 12.49 -12.63
N ILE A 28 8.99 11.93 -13.52
CA ILE A 28 8.73 10.50 -13.62
C ILE A 28 8.98 10.04 -15.04
N ASP A 29 10.07 9.29 -15.23
CA ASP A 29 10.41 8.61 -16.48
C ASP A 29 10.02 7.13 -16.41
N ALA A 30 8.76 6.86 -16.74
CA ALA A 30 8.15 5.53 -16.72
C ALA A 30 7.02 5.45 -17.75
N GLY A 31 6.46 4.25 -17.97
CA GLY A 31 5.29 4.07 -18.82
C GLY A 31 4.05 4.80 -18.30
N ASP A 32 3.10 5.12 -19.19
CA ASP A 32 1.94 5.97 -18.86
C ASP A 32 1.14 5.49 -17.64
N GLU A 33 0.94 4.19 -17.48
CA GLU A 33 0.20 3.63 -16.35
C GLU A 33 0.97 3.78 -15.03
N ASP A 34 2.25 3.46 -15.01
CA ASP A 34 3.13 3.63 -13.84
C ASP A 34 3.24 5.11 -13.48
N LYS A 35 3.40 5.99 -14.47
CA LYS A 35 3.44 7.43 -14.27
C LYS A 35 2.17 7.96 -13.61
N ARG A 36 0.99 7.50 -14.06
CA ARG A 36 -0.30 7.86 -13.44
C ARG A 36 -0.36 7.43 -11.98
N ILE A 37 -0.04 6.15 -11.70
CA ILE A 37 -0.07 5.59 -10.33
C ILE A 37 0.90 6.33 -9.40
N LEU A 38 2.13 6.56 -9.85
CA LEU A 38 3.15 7.25 -9.06
C LEU A 38 2.77 8.71 -8.82
N THR A 39 2.18 9.41 -9.80
CA THR A 39 1.67 10.77 -9.64
C THR A 39 0.53 10.83 -8.61
N GLU A 40 -0.42 9.90 -8.64
CA GLU A 40 -1.49 9.79 -7.63
C GLU A 40 -0.92 9.52 -6.22
N CYS A 41 0.09 8.66 -6.12
CA CYS A 41 0.79 8.38 -4.88
C CYS A 41 1.51 9.63 -4.32
N LEU A 42 2.24 10.36 -5.18
CA LEU A 42 2.91 11.61 -4.79
C LEU A 42 1.92 12.69 -4.34
N ALA A 43 0.79 12.84 -5.02
CA ALA A 43 -0.25 13.81 -4.68
C ALA A 43 -0.90 13.53 -3.30
N SER A 44 -0.94 12.27 -2.88
CA SER A 44 -1.45 11.85 -1.56
C SER A 44 -0.37 11.74 -0.48
N SER A 45 0.90 11.92 -0.84
CA SER A 45 2.03 11.80 0.07
C SER A 45 2.22 13.05 0.94
N PRO A 46 2.90 12.94 2.09
CA PRO A 46 3.23 14.09 2.94
C PRO A 46 4.41 14.94 2.43
N LEU A 47 4.93 14.68 1.22
CA LEU A 47 6.19 15.27 0.75
C LEU A 47 6.11 16.76 0.37
N GLY A 48 4.91 17.34 0.24
CA GLY A 48 4.75 18.78 -0.01
C GLY A 48 5.40 19.26 -1.31
N LEU A 49 5.16 18.56 -2.43
CA LEU A 49 5.79 18.81 -3.72
C LEU A 49 5.19 20.03 -4.43
N ASN A 50 5.99 20.67 -5.29
CA ASN A 50 5.63 21.85 -6.08
C ASN A 50 6.17 21.71 -7.51
N GLU A 51 5.36 22.02 -8.51
CA GLU A 51 5.75 21.91 -9.93
C GLU A 51 6.97 22.75 -10.35
N ASN A 52 7.26 23.83 -9.62
CA ASN A 52 8.34 24.79 -9.93
C ASN A 52 9.46 24.79 -8.86
N GLY A 53 9.64 23.70 -8.15
CA GLY A 53 10.67 23.61 -7.13
C GLY A 53 12.09 23.58 -7.73
N ASP A 54 13.06 24.18 -7.03
CA ASP A 54 14.48 24.19 -7.43
C ASP A 54 15.18 22.87 -7.14
N LYS A 55 14.68 22.10 -6.16
CA LYS A 55 15.10 20.73 -5.85
C LYS A 55 14.24 19.73 -6.64
N ILE A 56 14.73 18.51 -6.81
CA ILE A 56 14.04 17.51 -7.62
C ILE A 56 13.96 16.14 -6.94
N LEU A 57 12.77 15.54 -7.02
CA LEU A 57 12.53 14.12 -6.82
C LEU A 57 12.37 13.44 -8.18
N LYS A 58 13.34 12.60 -8.57
CA LYS A 58 13.34 11.89 -9.84
C LYS A 58 13.03 10.42 -9.65
N LEU A 59 12.10 9.89 -10.43
CA LEU A 59 11.76 8.47 -10.51
C LEU A 59 12.02 7.99 -11.94
N GLU A 60 12.91 7.02 -12.15
CA GLU A 60 13.26 6.54 -13.49
C GLU A 60 13.31 5.02 -13.57
N ILE A 61 12.77 4.47 -14.66
CA ILE A 61 12.95 3.07 -14.99
C ILE A 61 14.38 2.85 -15.50
N GLY A 62 15.11 1.96 -14.85
CA GLY A 62 16.49 1.63 -15.23
C GLY A 62 17.00 0.38 -14.54
N SER A 63 18.08 -0.18 -15.07
CA SER A 63 18.77 -1.30 -14.42
C SER A 63 19.57 -0.81 -13.21
N VAL A 64 19.55 -1.59 -12.15
CA VAL A 64 20.32 -1.32 -10.94
C VAL A 64 21.28 -2.49 -10.71
N GLU A 65 22.58 -2.19 -10.61
CA GLU A 65 23.58 -3.22 -10.35
C GLU A 65 23.34 -3.90 -9.00
N GLY A 66 23.41 -5.22 -8.98
CA GLY A 66 23.22 -6.02 -7.77
C GLY A 66 21.77 -6.31 -7.42
N ILE A 67 20.79 -5.77 -8.16
CA ILE A 67 19.36 -6.07 -8.01
C ILE A 67 18.92 -7.10 -9.05
N ASN A 68 18.27 -8.17 -8.56
CA ASN A 68 17.73 -9.25 -9.41
C ASN A 68 16.19 -9.24 -9.44
N SER A 69 15.56 -8.63 -8.46
CA SER A 69 14.10 -8.55 -8.38
C SER A 69 13.53 -7.40 -9.22
N PRO A 70 12.44 -7.62 -9.97
CA PRO A 70 11.73 -6.53 -10.64
C PRO A 70 11.13 -5.49 -9.67
N GLU A 71 11.01 -5.85 -8.39
CA GLU A 71 10.52 -4.99 -7.31
C GLU A 71 11.64 -4.33 -6.48
N GLY A 72 12.91 -4.54 -6.88
CA GLY A 72 14.04 -3.89 -6.23
C GLY A 72 14.21 -2.45 -6.70
N TYR A 73 14.99 -1.66 -5.96
CA TYR A 73 15.23 -0.24 -6.25
C TYR A 73 16.55 0.24 -5.65
N LYS A 74 17.04 1.35 -6.20
CA LYS A 74 18.12 2.15 -5.65
C LYS A 74 17.61 3.57 -5.42
N ILE A 75 17.94 4.14 -4.27
CA ILE A 75 17.70 5.55 -3.95
C ILE A 75 19.05 6.21 -3.74
N VAL A 76 19.24 7.37 -4.36
CA VAL A 76 20.38 8.27 -4.10
C VAL A 76 19.79 9.59 -3.62
N LEU A 77 20.24 10.03 -2.46
CA LEU A 77 19.82 11.29 -1.83
C LEU A 77 21.04 12.19 -1.70
N ASP A 78 20.95 13.37 -2.23
CA ASP A 78 21.92 14.46 -2.00
C ASP A 78 21.18 15.72 -1.52
N GLU A 79 21.92 16.83 -1.29
CA GLU A 79 21.31 18.06 -0.75
C GLU A 79 20.26 18.70 -1.66
N ASN A 80 20.27 18.43 -2.97
CA ASN A 80 19.43 19.08 -3.98
C ASN A 80 18.53 18.10 -4.74
N SER A 81 18.80 16.82 -4.65
CA SER A 81 18.02 15.81 -5.40
C SER A 81 17.80 14.51 -4.63
N VAL A 82 16.69 13.88 -4.94
CA VAL A 82 16.37 12.48 -4.58
C VAL A 82 16.09 11.74 -5.88
N SER A 83 16.91 10.72 -6.18
CA SER A 83 16.72 9.87 -7.36
C SER A 83 16.36 8.46 -6.96
N ILE A 84 15.28 7.94 -7.53
CA ILE A 84 14.82 6.54 -7.37
C ILE A 84 14.94 5.86 -8.72
N THR A 85 15.78 4.83 -8.81
CA THR A 85 15.93 4.01 -10.02
C THR A 85 15.48 2.59 -9.73
N ALA A 86 14.67 2.00 -10.62
CA ALA A 86 14.18 0.64 -10.46
C ALA A 86 13.90 -0.02 -11.82
N PRO A 87 13.93 -1.36 -11.92
CA PRO A 87 13.63 -2.07 -13.17
C PRO A 87 12.17 -1.95 -13.62
N THR A 88 11.24 -1.67 -12.69
CA THR A 88 9.80 -1.58 -12.97
C THR A 88 9.12 -0.48 -12.15
N GLY A 89 7.90 -0.10 -12.53
CA GLY A 89 7.06 0.83 -11.77
C GLY A 89 6.78 0.36 -10.35
N ALA A 90 6.66 -0.96 -10.10
CA ALA A 90 6.52 -1.51 -8.75
C ALA A 90 7.76 -1.22 -7.89
N GLY A 91 8.95 -1.37 -8.44
CA GLY A 91 10.20 -1.02 -7.74
C GLY A 91 10.28 0.47 -7.44
N LEU A 92 9.90 1.36 -8.38
CA LEU A 92 9.79 2.80 -8.14
C LEU A 92 8.82 3.13 -7.01
N PHE A 93 7.65 2.47 -6.99
CA PHE A 93 6.65 2.64 -5.94
C PHE A 93 7.22 2.26 -4.56
N TYR A 94 7.93 1.12 -4.45
CA TYR A 94 8.52 0.68 -3.18
C TYR A 94 9.71 1.57 -2.74
N GLY A 95 10.48 2.09 -3.69
CA GLY A 95 11.49 3.11 -3.41
C GLY A 95 10.85 4.38 -2.86
N LEU A 96 9.75 4.83 -3.46
CA LEU A 96 8.99 5.98 -2.97
C LEU A 96 8.43 5.76 -1.55
N GLN A 97 7.89 4.55 -1.24
CA GLN A 97 7.47 4.22 0.12
C GLN A 97 8.63 4.28 1.12
N THR A 98 9.84 3.94 0.70
CA THR A 98 11.03 4.07 1.54
C THR A 98 11.37 5.54 1.82
N VAL A 99 11.32 6.40 0.81
CA VAL A 99 11.53 7.86 1.01
C VAL A 99 10.48 8.42 1.95
N ILE A 100 9.19 8.10 1.75
CA ILE A 100 8.10 8.55 2.62
C ILE A 100 8.29 8.13 4.08
N GLN A 101 8.81 6.92 4.33
CA GLN A 101 9.09 6.44 5.68
C GLN A 101 10.34 7.07 6.32
N LEU A 102 11.27 7.56 5.50
CA LEU A 102 12.51 8.21 5.98
C LEU A 102 12.29 9.65 6.38
N VAL A 103 11.31 10.33 5.78
CA VAL A 103 11.02 11.74 6.08
C VAL A 103 10.64 11.89 7.56
N ASN A 104 11.39 12.73 8.27
CA ASN A 104 11.10 13.05 9.66
C ASN A 104 9.99 14.13 9.76
N GLU A 105 9.62 14.51 10.99
CA GLU A 105 8.58 15.51 11.25
C GLU A 105 8.93 16.91 10.70
N GLU A 106 10.22 17.17 10.45
CA GLU A 106 10.73 18.43 9.89
C GLU A 106 10.76 18.41 8.36
N GLY A 107 10.33 17.32 7.72
CA GLY A 107 10.37 17.14 6.26
C GLY A 107 11.75 16.76 5.72
N SER A 108 12.69 16.37 6.58
CA SER A 108 14.07 16.08 6.21
C SER A 108 14.34 14.58 6.10
N VAL A 109 15.24 14.21 5.19
CA VAL A 109 15.78 12.85 5.03
C VAL A 109 17.31 12.91 4.98
N PRO A 110 18.04 11.97 5.60
CA PRO A 110 19.50 11.90 5.49
C PRO A 110 19.94 11.68 4.04
N ALA A 111 21.00 12.34 3.61
CA ALA A 111 21.62 12.08 2.32
C ALA A 111 22.34 10.73 2.32
N GLY A 112 22.53 10.15 1.13
CA GLY A 112 23.22 8.86 1.00
C GLY A 112 22.63 7.94 -0.05
N THR A 113 22.90 6.65 0.07
CA THR A 113 22.44 5.63 -0.87
C THR A 113 21.72 4.50 -0.14
N ILE A 114 20.60 4.08 -0.70
CA ILE A 114 19.83 2.91 -0.24
C ILE A 114 19.63 1.99 -1.44
N ILE A 115 19.93 0.71 -1.24
CA ILE A 115 19.65 -0.35 -2.22
C ILE A 115 18.84 -1.43 -1.51
N ASP A 116 17.74 -1.82 -2.12
CA ASP A 116 16.85 -2.82 -1.53
C ASP A 116 16.16 -3.66 -2.60
N GLU A 117 15.94 -4.92 -2.28
CA GLU A 117 15.07 -5.82 -3.05
C GLU A 117 14.33 -6.76 -2.10
N PRO A 118 13.12 -7.21 -2.45
CA PRO A 118 12.35 -8.07 -1.57
C PRO A 118 13.00 -9.44 -1.42
N ARG A 119 13.17 -9.88 -0.18
CA ARG A 119 13.65 -11.21 0.16
C ARG A 119 12.67 -12.32 -0.27
N PHE A 120 11.37 -12.02 -0.29
CA PHE A 120 10.30 -12.94 -0.69
C PHE A 120 9.46 -12.33 -1.81
N ALA A 121 9.25 -13.11 -2.87
CA ALA A 121 8.41 -12.68 -4.00
C ALA A 121 6.91 -12.59 -3.64
N TYR A 122 6.43 -13.35 -2.66
CA TYR A 122 5.07 -13.28 -2.15
C TYR A 122 5.05 -12.63 -0.76
N ARG A 123 4.41 -11.47 -0.65
CA ARG A 123 4.25 -10.72 0.60
C ARG A 123 2.80 -10.26 0.69
N GLY A 124 2.01 -10.93 1.52
CA GLY A 124 0.57 -10.74 1.51
C GLY A 124 -0.07 -10.64 2.88
N LEU A 125 -1.25 -10.02 2.88
CA LEU A 125 -2.20 -10.01 3.98
C LEU A 125 -3.45 -10.76 3.55
N MET A 126 -3.97 -11.64 4.42
CA MET A 126 -5.30 -12.22 4.26
C MET A 126 -6.28 -11.49 5.19
N LEU A 127 -7.40 -11.06 4.63
CA LEU A 127 -8.49 -10.43 5.37
C LEU A 127 -9.77 -11.25 5.18
N ASP A 128 -10.30 -11.76 6.29
CA ASP A 128 -11.56 -12.48 6.31
C ASP A 128 -12.72 -11.50 6.54
N VAL A 129 -13.44 -11.21 5.48
CA VAL A 129 -14.62 -10.35 5.51
C VAL A 129 -15.93 -11.15 5.57
N SER A 130 -15.84 -12.48 5.54
CA SER A 130 -16.99 -13.39 5.63
C SER A 130 -17.45 -13.55 7.07
N ARG A 131 -16.55 -13.99 7.99
CA ARG A 131 -16.91 -14.18 9.40
C ARG A 131 -17.18 -12.87 10.12
N HIS A 132 -16.52 -11.80 9.68
CA HIS A 132 -16.80 -10.45 10.15
C HIS A 132 -16.79 -9.48 8.96
N PHE A 133 -17.88 -8.75 8.76
CA PHE A 133 -17.98 -7.79 7.68
C PHE A 133 -17.13 -6.54 7.97
N PHE A 134 -16.36 -6.13 6.98
CA PHE A 134 -15.64 -4.86 6.98
C PHE A 134 -16.06 -4.03 5.77
N GLY A 135 -16.48 -2.81 6.02
CA GLY A 135 -16.87 -1.89 4.97
C GLY A 135 -15.70 -1.50 4.04
N LYS A 136 -16.05 -1.02 2.84
CA LYS A 136 -15.11 -0.65 1.78
C LYS A 136 -13.99 0.28 2.25
N GLU A 137 -14.28 1.27 3.08
CA GLU A 137 -13.29 2.25 3.54
C GLU A 137 -12.25 1.62 4.50
N PHE A 138 -12.65 0.62 5.28
CA PHE A 138 -11.70 -0.15 6.08
C PHE A 138 -10.76 -0.96 5.19
N ILE A 139 -11.29 -1.62 4.14
CA ILE A 139 -10.48 -2.42 3.20
C ILE A 139 -9.47 -1.52 2.47
N LYS A 140 -9.87 -0.32 2.04
CA LYS A 140 -8.96 0.66 1.43
C LYS A 140 -7.81 1.02 2.36
N LYS A 141 -8.09 1.32 3.64
CA LYS A 141 -7.04 1.58 4.64
C LYS A 141 -6.09 0.40 4.83
N GLN A 142 -6.59 -0.85 4.72
CA GLN A 142 -5.71 -2.02 4.76
C GLN A 142 -4.81 -2.10 3.51
N ILE A 143 -5.35 -1.74 2.32
CA ILE A 143 -4.57 -1.68 1.08
C ILE A 143 -3.46 -0.63 1.22
N ASP A 144 -3.78 0.56 1.71
CA ASP A 144 -2.79 1.62 1.93
C ASP A 144 -1.70 1.17 2.92
N ALA A 145 -2.10 0.52 4.01
CA ALA A 145 -1.15 0.01 5.01
C ALA A 145 -0.22 -1.07 4.44
N ILE A 146 -0.75 -2.07 3.72
CA ILE A 146 0.08 -3.12 3.12
C ILE A 146 0.99 -2.57 2.01
N ALA A 147 0.53 -1.57 1.25
CA ALA A 147 1.33 -0.87 0.25
C ALA A 147 2.49 -0.12 0.90
N HIS A 148 2.24 0.60 1.99
CA HIS A 148 3.25 1.32 2.78
C HIS A 148 4.36 0.38 3.29
N PHE A 149 4.00 -0.85 3.70
CA PHE A 149 4.96 -1.89 4.10
C PHE A 149 5.45 -2.77 2.94
N LYS A 150 5.27 -2.32 1.69
CA LYS A 150 5.79 -2.98 0.47
C LYS A 150 5.28 -4.41 0.27
N MET A 151 4.08 -4.71 0.75
CA MET A 151 3.40 -5.97 0.45
C MET A 151 2.78 -5.90 -0.94
N ASN A 152 2.67 -7.05 -1.63
CA ASN A 152 2.23 -7.12 -3.02
C ASN A 152 1.01 -8.03 -3.26
N ARG A 153 0.40 -8.55 -2.19
CA ARG A 153 -0.79 -9.41 -2.31
C ARG A 153 -1.80 -9.09 -1.22
N LEU A 154 -3.06 -8.92 -1.62
CA LEU A 154 -4.21 -8.91 -0.72
C LEU A 154 -5.06 -10.15 -1.03
N HIS A 155 -5.21 -11.03 -0.05
CA HIS A 155 -6.11 -12.17 -0.12
C HIS A 155 -7.40 -11.84 0.63
N LEU A 156 -8.51 -11.66 -0.09
CA LEU A 156 -9.83 -11.48 0.51
C LEU A 156 -10.53 -12.83 0.62
N HIS A 157 -10.86 -13.24 1.85
CA HIS A 157 -11.73 -14.37 2.12
C HIS A 157 -13.18 -13.88 2.10
N LEU A 158 -13.81 -13.98 0.93
CA LEU A 158 -15.09 -13.33 0.63
C LEU A 158 -16.31 -14.18 0.93
N THR A 159 -16.17 -15.49 1.02
CA THR A 159 -17.31 -16.41 1.13
C THR A 159 -17.05 -17.52 2.10
N ASP A 160 -17.91 -17.64 3.10
CA ASP A 160 -17.92 -18.75 4.07
C ASP A 160 -19.30 -18.86 4.68
N ALA A 161 -19.52 -19.84 5.56
CA ALA A 161 -20.80 -20.12 6.19
C ALA A 161 -21.46 -18.92 6.89
N ALA A 162 -20.67 -17.99 7.39
CA ALA A 162 -21.19 -16.84 8.15
C ALA A 162 -21.58 -15.63 7.30
N GLY A 163 -21.26 -15.60 6.02
CA GLY A 163 -21.64 -14.50 5.15
C GLY A 163 -21.04 -14.60 3.74
N TRP A 164 -21.85 -14.28 2.77
CA TRP A 164 -21.47 -14.21 1.36
C TRP A 164 -21.24 -12.74 0.97
N ARG A 165 -20.03 -12.40 0.41
CA ARG A 165 -19.62 -11.01 0.13
C ARG A 165 -19.38 -10.72 -1.35
N ILE A 166 -19.81 -11.61 -2.26
CA ILE A 166 -19.68 -11.41 -3.70
C ILE A 166 -21.08 -11.25 -4.31
N GLU A 167 -21.36 -10.10 -4.90
CA GLU A 167 -22.58 -9.92 -5.67
C GLU A 167 -22.52 -10.75 -6.95
N ILE A 168 -23.50 -11.66 -7.11
CA ILE A 168 -23.74 -12.38 -8.36
C ILE A 168 -25.14 -12.02 -8.83
N LYS A 169 -25.23 -11.16 -9.84
CA LYS A 169 -26.51 -10.63 -10.35
C LYS A 169 -27.56 -11.70 -10.69
N LYS A 170 -27.09 -12.87 -11.17
CA LYS A 170 -27.97 -14.02 -11.48
C LYS A 170 -28.55 -14.67 -10.21
N TYR A 171 -27.91 -14.49 -9.05
CA TYR A 171 -28.29 -15.12 -7.79
C TYR A 171 -28.41 -14.07 -6.67
N PRO A 172 -29.37 -13.15 -6.73
CA PRO A 172 -29.46 -12.01 -5.79
C PRO A 172 -29.63 -12.44 -4.33
N ARG A 173 -30.21 -13.62 -4.08
CA ARG A 173 -30.36 -14.17 -2.72
C ARG A 173 -29.02 -14.37 -1.99
N LEU A 174 -27.89 -14.45 -2.70
CA LEU A 174 -26.56 -14.56 -2.09
C LEU A 174 -26.19 -13.29 -1.31
N THR A 175 -26.61 -12.11 -1.78
CA THR A 175 -26.35 -10.84 -1.09
C THR A 175 -27.54 -10.36 -0.25
N GLN A 176 -28.77 -10.63 -0.68
CA GLN A 176 -29.97 -10.20 0.05
C GLN A 176 -30.25 -11.05 1.31
N PHE A 177 -29.79 -12.30 1.35
CA PHE A 177 -30.03 -13.22 2.45
C PHE A 177 -28.76 -13.86 2.98
N ALA A 178 -27.95 -14.53 2.16
CA ALA A 178 -26.79 -15.26 2.63
C ALA A 178 -25.61 -14.35 3.10
N ALA A 179 -25.69 -13.04 2.86
CA ALA A 179 -24.77 -12.05 3.42
C ALA A 179 -25.10 -11.66 4.87
N TRP A 180 -26.30 -11.94 5.34
CA TRP A 180 -26.83 -11.47 6.61
C TRP A 180 -27.09 -12.63 7.56
N ARG A 181 -26.69 -12.51 8.81
CA ARG A 181 -26.92 -13.51 9.86
C ARG A 181 -27.75 -12.94 11.01
N SER A 182 -28.40 -13.83 11.74
CA SER A 182 -29.30 -13.48 12.87
C SER A 182 -28.57 -13.05 14.15
N LYS A 183 -27.24 -13.07 14.20
CA LYS A 183 -26.45 -12.69 15.37
C LYS A 183 -25.30 -11.76 14.99
N ALA A 184 -25.07 -10.72 15.78
CA ALA A 184 -24.02 -9.74 15.55
C ALA A 184 -22.62 -10.36 15.64
N LEU A 185 -22.37 -11.19 16.64
CA LEU A 185 -21.09 -11.86 16.78
C LEU A 185 -21.10 -13.23 16.10
N TRP A 186 -20.02 -13.49 15.34
CA TRP A 186 -19.85 -14.77 14.65
C TRP A 186 -19.92 -15.98 15.60
N LYS A 187 -19.30 -15.91 16.77
CA LYS A 187 -19.32 -17.00 17.77
C LYS A 187 -20.72 -17.34 18.23
N ASP A 188 -21.59 -16.33 18.45
CA ASP A 188 -22.94 -16.53 18.93
C ASP A 188 -23.83 -17.16 17.85
N TRP A 189 -23.57 -16.82 16.59
CA TRP A 189 -24.20 -17.45 15.45
C TRP A 189 -23.70 -18.89 15.25
N TRP A 190 -22.38 -19.11 15.30
CA TRP A 190 -21.76 -20.41 15.03
C TRP A 190 -22.13 -21.47 16.07
N PHE A 191 -22.16 -21.11 17.34
CA PHE A 191 -22.54 -22.02 18.43
C PHE A 191 -24.05 -22.00 18.75
N GLY A 192 -24.82 -21.16 18.07
CA GLY A 192 -26.28 -21.06 18.19
C GLY A 192 -27.03 -21.78 17.09
N ASP A 193 -28.07 -21.12 16.57
CA ASP A 193 -29.01 -21.66 15.60
C ASP A 193 -28.54 -21.59 14.13
N ARG A 194 -27.49 -20.80 13.86
CA ARG A 194 -26.92 -20.56 12.52
C ARG A 194 -27.93 -20.04 11.50
N LEU A 195 -28.92 -19.28 11.94
CA LEU A 195 -29.93 -18.71 11.05
C LEU A 195 -29.38 -17.50 10.29
N TYR A 196 -29.84 -17.37 9.07
CA TYR A 196 -29.67 -16.16 8.25
C TYR A 196 -30.86 -15.23 8.42
N ALA A 197 -30.70 -13.97 8.02
CA ALA A 197 -31.73 -12.94 8.08
C ALA A 197 -31.93 -12.28 6.71
N GLU A 198 -33.09 -11.70 6.47
CA GLU A 198 -33.33 -10.89 5.26
C GLU A 198 -32.71 -9.52 5.43
N GLU A 199 -32.05 -8.99 4.38
CA GLU A 199 -31.53 -7.64 4.33
C GLU A 199 -32.59 -6.61 4.79
N GLY A 200 -32.18 -5.68 5.64
CA GLY A 200 -33.06 -4.62 6.14
C GLY A 200 -33.99 -5.02 7.28
N THR A 201 -33.97 -6.27 7.75
CA THR A 201 -34.68 -6.66 8.96
C THR A 201 -33.90 -6.32 10.22
N PRO A 202 -34.54 -6.11 11.39
CA PRO A 202 -33.86 -5.80 12.65
C PRO A 202 -32.85 -6.88 13.10
N GLU A 203 -33.06 -8.11 12.67
CA GLU A 203 -32.22 -9.26 13.00
C GLU A 203 -31.00 -9.40 12.08
N ALA A 204 -30.92 -8.60 11.00
CA ALA A 204 -29.86 -8.72 9.99
C ALA A 204 -28.56 -8.09 10.47
N HIS A 205 -27.49 -8.88 10.55
CA HIS A 205 -26.15 -8.44 10.94
C HIS A 205 -25.09 -8.88 9.93
N GLY A 206 -24.17 -7.98 9.58
CA GLY A 206 -22.96 -8.29 8.85
C GLY A 206 -23.07 -8.36 7.34
N GLY A 207 -24.03 -7.68 6.73
CA GLY A 207 -24.18 -7.54 5.27
C GLY A 207 -23.35 -6.42 4.67
#